data_cc8715ba7a376297caff152ac68de701
#
_entry.id   cc8715ba7a376297caff152ac68de701
#
_cell.length_a   1.000
_cell.length_b   1.000
_cell.length_c   1.000
_cell.angle_alpha   90.00
_cell.angle_beta   90.00
_cell.angle_gamma   90.00
#
_symmetry.space_group_name_H-M   'P 1'
#
loop_
_entity.id
_entity.type
_entity.pdbx_description
1 polymer ?
#
loop_
_entity_poly.entity_id
_entity_poly.type
_entity_poly.pdbx_seq_one_letter_code
_entity_poly.pdbx_strand_id
1 'polypeptide(L)'
;MVAELRNLGFLHLGRTESGVRRYGQLIADEARTRDDLTVTEAEAGRVDESSRQLTQVAAELAGCDVLVMQWNRRGWGKHGRSLARLMRFRRAYAGALVVTLHDVFAREGLRQRLLQPDVWSLRWLGRTAERVVVHSQIEVERLRGIIPMEKLRVVPHFVERRELALTPAAARARLGLSDRRVVTLLGFVYGRKGHRYAVEAVPFMPDDAVMVYAGGPVAGRSYVYDLALSKAQELGLGDRFRITGYLSDEELATWIAATHLAILPFTDLSASGSLSSWISAGKPMLVSDLPGFREYGRRVPGALNFFGPTEPWPLGAAISELLARPLRDPDPSVLQLARELSMERTVDRYLDVAREALASRPG
;
A
#
# COMPACT_ATOMS: atom_id res chain seq x y z
N MET A 1 8.52 36.87 7.00
CA MET A 1 7.64 36.36 5.94
C MET A 1 7.77 34.83 5.94
N VAL A 2 6.67 34.11 5.97
CA VAL A 2 6.72 32.65 5.79
C VAL A 2 7.11 32.40 4.33
N ALA A 3 8.17 31.64 4.09
CA ALA A 3 8.60 31.31 2.73
C ALA A 3 7.46 30.52 2.05
N GLU A 4 7.05 30.97 0.87
CA GLU A 4 5.97 30.36 0.10
C GLU A 4 6.56 29.20 -0.72
N LEU A 5 5.90 28.05 -0.71
CA LEU A 5 6.28 26.88 -1.51
C LEU A 5 5.86 27.12 -2.97
N ARG A 6 6.81 27.28 -3.87
CA ARG A 6 6.59 27.49 -5.32
C ARG A 6 7.23 26.42 -6.19
N ASN A 7 8.37 25.87 -5.74
CA ASN A 7 9.15 24.91 -6.52
C ASN A 7 9.30 23.61 -5.74
N LEU A 8 8.60 22.55 -6.14
CA LEU A 8 8.65 21.25 -5.50
C LEU A 8 9.46 20.27 -6.36
N GLY A 9 10.51 19.70 -5.78
CA GLY A 9 11.35 18.70 -6.43
C GLY A 9 10.94 17.28 -6.08
N PHE A 10 11.07 16.35 -7.03
CA PHE A 10 10.93 14.93 -6.79
C PHE A 10 12.17 14.17 -7.27
N LEU A 11 12.67 13.27 -6.43
CA LEU A 11 13.77 12.37 -6.78
C LEU A 11 13.25 10.93 -6.90
N HIS A 12 13.34 10.41 -8.13
CA HIS A 12 12.94 9.04 -8.45
C HIS A 12 14.17 8.14 -8.59
N LEU A 13 14.22 7.08 -7.78
CA LEU A 13 15.33 6.15 -7.77
C LEU A 13 14.90 4.73 -8.15
N GLY A 14 15.78 4.05 -8.89
CA GLY A 14 15.61 2.64 -9.20
C GLY A 14 15.02 2.37 -10.59
N ARG A 15 14.64 1.12 -10.82
CA ARG A 15 14.08 0.68 -12.10
C ARG A 15 12.70 1.29 -12.34
N THR A 16 12.34 1.47 -13.60
CA THR A 16 11.03 1.97 -14.04
C THR A 16 9.85 1.14 -13.53
N GLU A 17 10.03 -0.17 -13.40
CA GLU A 17 9.00 -1.08 -12.91
C GLU A 17 8.86 -1.08 -11.37
N SER A 18 9.63 -0.26 -10.66
CA SER A 18 9.55 -0.17 -9.20
C SER A 18 8.26 0.51 -8.75
N GLY A 19 7.45 -0.14 -7.92
CA GLY A 19 6.25 0.44 -7.34
C GLY A 19 6.53 1.72 -6.52
N VAL A 20 7.70 1.81 -5.88
CA VAL A 20 8.12 3.01 -5.14
C VAL A 20 8.41 4.18 -6.08
N ARG A 21 9.05 3.92 -7.22
CA ARG A 21 9.27 4.95 -8.26
C ARG A 21 7.94 5.41 -8.84
N ARG A 22 7.07 4.46 -9.25
CA ARG A 22 5.72 4.76 -9.75
C ARG A 22 4.92 5.59 -8.76
N TYR A 23 5.01 5.27 -7.47
CA TYR A 23 4.35 6.04 -6.42
C TYR A 23 4.79 7.51 -6.43
N GLY A 24 6.11 7.76 -6.46
CA GLY A 24 6.65 9.12 -6.51
C GLY A 24 6.25 9.87 -7.79
N GLN A 25 6.28 9.21 -8.95
CA GLN A 25 5.86 9.79 -10.23
C GLN A 25 4.39 10.20 -10.21
N LEU A 26 3.49 9.33 -9.75
CA LEU A 26 2.06 9.65 -9.67
C LEU A 26 1.78 10.84 -8.73
N ILE A 27 2.51 10.96 -7.62
CA ILE A 27 2.40 12.15 -6.74
C ILE A 27 2.91 13.41 -7.46
N ALA A 28 4.01 13.32 -8.21
CA ALA A 28 4.56 14.45 -8.97
C ALA A 28 3.61 14.89 -10.10
N ASP A 29 3.02 13.92 -10.82
CA ASP A 29 2.05 14.19 -11.89
C ASP A 29 0.81 14.91 -11.35
N GLU A 30 0.26 14.46 -10.24
CA GLU A 30 -0.86 15.14 -9.59
C GLU A 30 -0.47 16.52 -9.03
N ALA A 31 0.75 16.64 -8.47
CA ALA A 31 1.23 17.94 -7.97
C ALA A 31 1.33 19.00 -9.08
N ARG A 32 1.65 18.60 -10.33
CA ARG A 32 1.69 19.50 -11.51
C ARG A 32 0.33 20.09 -11.89
N THR A 33 -0.76 19.51 -11.43
CA THR A 33 -2.11 20.07 -11.67
C THR A 33 -2.41 21.29 -10.83
N ARG A 34 -1.51 21.68 -9.91
CA ARG A 34 -1.65 22.89 -9.08
C ARG A 34 -1.04 24.08 -9.78
N ASP A 35 -1.84 25.09 -10.11
CA ASP A 35 -1.44 26.28 -10.88
C ASP A 35 -0.35 27.13 -10.22
N ASP A 36 -0.27 27.05 -8.87
CA ASP A 36 0.66 27.83 -8.03
C ASP A 36 2.00 27.11 -7.79
N LEU A 37 2.20 25.92 -8.39
CA LEU A 37 3.35 25.07 -8.10
C LEU A 37 4.12 24.67 -9.36
N THR A 38 5.43 24.90 -9.33
CA THR A 38 6.37 24.34 -10.31
C THR A 38 6.91 23.01 -9.79
N VAL A 39 6.79 21.94 -10.58
CA VAL A 39 7.29 20.61 -10.23
C VAL A 39 8.50 20.26 -11.10
N THR A 40 9.63 19.98 -10.44
CA THR A 40 10.86 19.51 -11.08
C THR A 40 11.12 18.06 -10.69
N GLU A 41 11.38 17.20 -11.67
CA GLU A 41 11.73 15.80 -11.41
C GLU A 41 13.16 15.53 -11.87
N ALA A 42 13.85 14.72 -11.07
CA ALA A 42 15.14 14.16 -11.46
C ALA A 42 15.14 12.64 -11.23
N GLU A 43 15.81 11.94 -12.13
CA GLU A 43 15.86 10.50 -12.14
C GLU A 43 17.29 9.98 -11.96
N ALA A 44 17.46 9.00 -11.10
CA ALA A 44 18.68 8.23 -11.07
C ALA A 44 18.35 6.74 -11.16
N GLY A 45 19.08 6.03 -12.00
CA GLY A 45 19.03 4.58 -12.09
C GLY A 45 19.38 3.91 -10.77
N ARG A 46 19.73 2.63 -10.77
CA ARG A 46 20.32 2.02 -9.57
C ARG A 46 21.59 2.78 -9.21
N VAL A 47 21.61 3.38 -8.04
CA VAL A 47 22.73 4.20 -7.53
C VAL A 47 24.05 3.40 -7.43
N ASP A 48 24.10 2.18 -7.94
CA ASP A 48 25.33 1.36 -8.01
C ASP A 48 26.33 1.87 -9.06
N GLU A 49 25.91 2.71 -10.02
CA GLU A 49 26.68 2.95 -11.23
C GLU A 49 27.56 4.18 -11.21
N SER A 50 27.26 5.26 -10.51
CA SER A 50 28.28 6.30 -10.27
C SER A 50 27.89 7.34 -9.21
N SER A 51 28.88 7.73 -8.42
CA SER A 51 28.80 8.85 -7.48
C SER A 51 28.62 10.21 -8.18
N ARG A 52 28.95 10.34 -9.47
CA ARG A 52 28.77 11.55 -10.28
C ARG A 52 27.29 11.81 -10.55
N GLN A 53 26.51 10.77 -10.78
CA GLN A 53 25.07 10.88 -11.05
C GLN A 53 24.31 11.52 -9.87
N LEU A 54 24.64 11.20 -8.62
CA LEU A 54 23.99 11.82 -7.45
C LEU A 54 24.27 13.32 -7.32
N THR A 55 25.48 13.74 -7.68
CA THR A 55 25.83 15.17 -7.67
C THR A 55 25.13 15.92 -8.80
N GLN A 56 25.03 15.30 -9.97
CA GLN A 56 24.31 15.87 -11.12
C GLN A 56 22.81 16.04 -10.78
N VAL A 57 22.16 14.98 -10.29
CA VAL A 57 20.74 15.01 -9.88
C VAL A 57 20.49 16.05 -8.78
N ALA A 58 21.43 16.20 -7.83
CA ALA A 58 21.31 17.24 -6.81
C ALA A 58 21.41 18.66 -7.40
N ALA A 59 22.19 18.85 -8.47
CA ALA A 59 22.30 20.13 -9.17
C ALA A 59 21.02 20.44 -9.96
N GLU A 60 20.42 19.45 -10.61
CA GLU A 60 19.13 19.58 -11.30
C GLU A 60 18.00 20.03 -10.37
N LEU A 61 18.04 19.59 -9.10
CA LEU A 61 17.05 19.90 -8.08
C LEU A 61 17.40 21.12 -7.21
N ALA A 62 18.55 21.76 -7.43
CA ALA A 62 19.06 22.83 -6.55
C ALA A 62 18.15 24.06 -6.45
N GLY A 63 17.30 24.30 -7.48
CA GLY A 63 16.32 25.40 -7.51
C GLY A 63 15.00 25.11 -6.82
N CYS A 64 14.81 23.90 -6.28
CA CYS A 64 13.57 23.55 -5.58
C CYS A 64 13.58 24.05 -4.14
N ASP A 65 12.45 24.61 -3.68
CA ASP A 65 12.25 25.03 -2.29
C ASP A 65 12.27 23.82 -1.36
N VAL A 66 11.60 22.74 -1.79
CA VAL A 66 11.50 21.47 -1.06
C VAL A 66 11.70 20.31 -2.02
N LEU A 67 12.44 19.31 -1.61
CA LEU A 67 12.61 18.04 -2.30
C LEU A 67 11.85 16.93 -1.57
N VAL A 68 10.98 16.22 -2.30
CA VAL A 68 10.36 14.97 -1.87
C VAL A 68 11.15 13.79 -2.42
N MET A 69 11.75 13.01 -1.54
CA MET A 69 12.58 11.87 -1.88
C MET A 69 11.91 10.57 -1.44
N GLN A 70 11.74 9.64 -2.38
CA GLN A 70 11.25 8.30 -2.05
C GLN A 70 12.40 7.42 -1.58
N TRP A 71 12.31 6.91 -0.37
CA TRP A 71 13.34 6.04 0.19
C TRP A 71 12.85 4.61 0.34
N ASN A 72 13.63 3.68 -0.21
CA ASN A 72 13.54 2.26 0.08
C ASN A 72 14.94 1.67 0.22
N ARG A 73 15.03 0.57 0.97
CA ARG A 73 16.31 -0.10 1.25
C ARG A 73 17.05 -0.56 -0.01
N ARG A 74 16.32 -0.92 -1.07
CA ARG A 74 16.91 -1.46 -2.31
C ARG A 74 17.37 -0.37 -3.27
N GLY A 75 16.67 0.76 -3.33
CA GLY A 75 16.98 1.87 -4.23
C GLY A 75 18.32 2.56 -3.89
N TRP A 76 18.62 2.71 -2.60
CA TRP A 76 19.82 3.38 -2.13
C TRP A 76 21.03 2.46 -1.94
N GLY A 77 20.91 1.15 -2.20
CA GLY A 77 21.99 0.16 -2.18
C GLY A 77 22.04 -0.71 -0.92
N LYS A 78 22.81 -1.78 -1.01
CA LYS A 78 22.97 -2.79 0.06
C LYS A 78 24.19 -2.49 0.96
N HIS A 79 24.23 -3.11 2.15
CA HIS A 79 25.42 -3.26 3.00
C HIS A 79 26.12 -1.93 3.39
N GLY A 80 25.38 -0.99 3.98
CA GLY A 80 25.98 0.27 4.50
C GLY A 80 26.31 1.33 3.43
N ARG A 81 26.35 0.98 2.15
CA ARG A 81 26.57 1.94 1.05
C ARG A 81 25.44 2.96 0.93
N SER A 82 24.24 2.61 1.38
CA SER A 82 23.07 3.51 1.41
C SER A 82 23.38 4.79 2.19
N LEU A 83 23.95 4.68 3.39
CA LEU A 83 24.28 5.84 4.22
C LEU A 83 25.31 6.76 3.53
N ALA A 84 26.40 6.21 2.98
CA ALA A 84 27.41 7.01 2.29
C ALA A 84 26.84 7.79 1.10
N ARG A 85 25.90 7.18 0.35
CA ARG A 85 25.21 7.79 -0.79
C ARG A 85 24.25 8.89 -0.36
N LEU A 86 23.48 8.65 0.69
CA LEU A 86 22.61 9.65 1.30
C LEU A 86 23.43 10.87 1.77
N MET A 87 24.54 10.63 2.47
CA MET A 87 25.44 11.70 2.90
C MET A 87 26.01 12.51 1.74
N ARG A 88 26.41 11.82 0.66
CA ARG A 88 26.94 12.49 -0.53
C ARG A 88 25.86 13.33 -1.22
N PHE A 89 24.69 12.77 -1.43
CA PHE A 89 23.54 13.48 -2.00
C PHE A 89 23.21 14.72 -1.16
N ARG A 90 23.07 14.58 0.15
CA ARG A 90 22.71 15.69 1.05
C ARG A 90 23.77 16.80 1.10
N ARG A 91 25.05 16.48 0.90
CA ARG A 91 26.12 17.50 0.78
C ARG A 91 25.98 18.32 -0.51
N ALA A 92 25.47 17.70 -1.57
CA ALA A 92 25.27 18.36 -2.86
C ALA A 92 23.94 19.11 -2.94
N TYR A 93 22.91 18.64 -2.22
CA TYR A 93 21.59 19.27 -2.15
C TYR A 93 21.41 19.99 -0.81
N ALA A 94 21.31 21.31 -0.86
CA ALA A 94 21.18 22.15 0.35
C ALA A 94 19.73 22.52 0.70
N GLY A 95 18.73 22.27 -0.17
CA GLY A 95 17.32 22.64 0.03
C GLY A 95 16.63 21.87 1.17
N ALA A 96 15.36 22.20 1.45
CA ALA A 96 14.54 21.45 2.40
C ALA A 96 14.26 20.04 1.88
N LEU A 97 14.30 19.04 2.76
CA LEU A 97 14.16 17.62 2.40
C LEU A 97 13.00 16.97 3.15
N VAL A 98 12.05 16.44 2.39
CA VAL A 98 11.01 15.52 2.85
C VAL A 98 11.34 14.12 2.36
N VAL A 99 11.38 13.14 3.25
CA VAL A 99 11.69 11.75 2.90
C VAL A 99 10.49 10.85 3.15
N THR A 100 10.00 10.17 2.13
CA THR A 100 8.95 9.16 2.25
C THR A 100 9.57 7.78 2.41
N LEU A 101 9.22 7.06 3.47
CA LEU A 101 9.71 5.71 3.75
C LEU A 101 8.71 4.65 3.29
N HIS A 102 9.16 3.69 2.48
CA HIS A 102 8.31 2.61 1.96
C HIS A 102 8.56 1.23 2.59
N ASP A 103 9.71 1.03 3.24
CA ASP A 103 10.11 -0.26 3.80
C ASP A 103 10.34 -0.14 5.33
N VAL A 104 9.27 0.12 6.08
CA VAL A 104 9.32 0.20 7.55
C VAL A 104 8.90 -1.12 8.17
N PHE A 105 9.86 -2.04 8.32
CA PHE A 105 9.61 -3.35 8.90
C PHE A 105 9.60 -3.32 10.44
N ALA A 106 8.84 -4.25 11.04
CA ALA A 106 8.97 -4.55 12.46
C ALA A 106 10.40 -5.06 12.76
N ARG A 107 10.97 -4.63 13.87
CA ARG A 107 12.29 -5.05 14.34
C ARG A 107 12.15 -5.68 15.71
N GLU A 108 12.43 -6.97 15.78
CA GLU A 108 12.39 -7.73 17.02
C GLU A 108 13.77 -7.70 17.69
N GLY A 109 13.78 -7.28 18.96
CA GLY A 109 14.97 -7.26 19.78
C GLY A 109 15.93 -6.09 19.55
N LEU A 110 16.76 -5.85 20.58
CA LEU A 110 17.69 -4.71 20.65
C LEU A 110 18.77 -4.77 19.55
N ARG A 111 19.24 -5.97 19.22
CA ARG A 111 20.26 -6.18 18.17
C ARG A 111 19.78 -5.71 16.79
N GLN A 112 18.52 -6.02 16.43
CA GLN A 112 17.95 -5.58 15.14
C GLN A 112 17.70 -4.07 15.12
N ARG A 113 17.38 -3.47 16.26
CA ARG A 113 17.16 -2.03 16.39
C ARG A 113 18.44 -1.21 16.34
N LEU A 114 19.58 -1.79 16.68
CA LEU A 114 20.85 -1.06 16.80
C LEU A 114 21.86 -1.36 15.69
N LEU A 115 21.93 -2.60 15.22
CA LEU A 115 23.03 -3.09 14.40
C LEU A 115 22.68 -3.31 12.91
N GLN A 116 21.41 -3.20 12.52
CA GLN A 116 21.06 -3.30 11.10
C GLN A 116 21.54 -2.06 10.33
N PRO A 117 22.22 -2.22 9.19
CA PRO A 117 22.77 -1.10 8.42
C PRO A 117 21.74 -0.07 7.95
N ASP A 118 20.48 -0.49 7.74
CA ASP A 118 19.39 0.41 7.38
C ASP A 118 18.98 1.33 8.54
N VAL A 119 19.12 0.90 9.78
CA VAL A 119 18.83 1.73 10.96
C VAL A 119 19.75 2.95 11.03
N TRP A 120 21.00 2.80 10.64
CA TRP A 120 21.93 3.94 10.57
C TRP A 120 21.49 4.95 9.50
N SER A 121 21.03 4.47 8.33
CA SER A 121 20.49 5.31 7.29
C SER A 121 19.23 6.05 7.77
N LEU A 122 18.32 5.35 8.45
CA LEU A 122 17.08 5.93 9.00
C LEU A 122 17.38 6.98 10.09
N ARG A 123 18.31 6.70 11.01
CA ARG A 123 18.73 7.67 12.02
C ARG A 123 19.36 8.91 11.40
N TRP A 124 20.16 8.72 10.37
CA TRP A 124 20.77 9.83 9.67
C TRP A 124 19.73 10.66 8.91
N LEU A 125 18.80 10.02 8.20
CA LEU A 125 17.66 10.70 7.57
C LEU A 125 16.81 11.47 8.59
N GLY A 126 16.49 10.86 9.72
CA GLY A 126 15.75 11.53 10.79
C GLY A 126 16.45 12.77 11.36
N ARG A 127 17.79 12.84 11.30
CA ARG A 127 18.55 14.03 11.72
C ARG A 127 18.60 15.11 10.64
N THR A 128 18.67 14.73 9.37
CA THR A 128 19.01 15.63 8.24
C THR A 128 17.82 16.02 7.37
N ALA A 129 16.75 15.23 7.36
CA ALA A 129 15.49 15.62 6.73
C ALA A 129 14.71 16.55 7.65
N GLU A 130 14.02 17.51 7.07
CA GLU A 130 13.11 18.41 7.78
C GLU A 130 11.85 17.67 8.21
N ARG A 131 11.32 16.78 7.35
CA ARG A 131 10.18 15.90 7.66
C ARG A 131 10.41 14.49 7.07
N VAL A 132 9.81 13.52 7.73
CA VAL A 132 9.81 12.12 7.27
C VAL A 132 8.37 11.62 7.21
N VAL A 133 7.97 11.20 6.02
CA VAL A 133 6.62 10.69 5.73
C VAL A 133 6.63 9.17 5.86
N VAL A 134 5.61 8.66 6.53
CA VAL A 134 5.26 7.23 6.60
C VAL A 134 3.78 7.05 6.23
N HIS A 135 3.37 5.83 5.95
CA HIS A 135 2.00 5.58 5.44
C HIS A 135 1.00 5.16 6.51
N SER A 136 1.46 4.87 7.72
CA SER A 136 0.61 4.40 8.82
C SER A 136 1.14 4.78 10.19
N GLN A 137 0.24 4.84 11.18
CA GLN A 137 0.62 5.07 12.56
C GLN A 137 1.47 3.92 13.14
N ILE A 138 1.28 2.70 12.63
CA ILE A 138 2.12 1.55 13.00
C ILE A 138 3.58 1.79 12.61
N GLU A 139 3.82 2.40 11.45
CA GLU A 139 5.18 2.72 11.01
C GLU A 139 5.80 3.82 11.88
N VAL A 140 5.02 4.77 12.36
CA VAL A 140 5.46 5.74 13.38
C VAL A 140 5.97 5.02 14.63
N GLU A 141 5.20 4.07 15.16
CA GLU A 141 5.59 3.30 16.34
C GLU A 141 6.86 2.45 16.09
N ARG A 142 6.98 1.86 14.89
CA ARG A 142 8.17 1.10 14.49
C ARG A 142 9.44 1.95 14.41
N LEU A 143 9.30 3.25 14.21
CA LEU A 143 10.41 4.21 14.10
C LEU A 143 10.71 4.93 15.42
N ARG A 144 9.95 4.68 16.47
CA ARG A 144 10.17 5.25 17.80
C ARG A 144 11.61 4.98 18.30
N GLY A 145 12.32 6.04 18.68
CA GLY A 145 13.73 5.98 19.09
C GLY A 145 14.74 5.80 17.94
N ILE A 146 14.28 5.79 16.69
CA ILE A 146 15.13 5.80 15.49
C ILE A 146 15.09 7.17 14.81
N ILE A 147 13.88 7.71 14.63
CA ILE A 147 13.63 9.04 14.05
C ILE A 147 12.92 9.90 15.11
N PRO A 148 13.25 11.19 15.26
CA PRO A 148 12.54 12.11 16.14
C PRO A 148 11.05 12.17 15.77
N MET A 149 10.17 12.00 16.77
CA MET A 149 8.71 11.88 16.55
C MET A 149 8.11 13.14 15.94
N GLU A 150 8.62 14.32 16.29
CA GLU A 150 8.19 15.63 15.78
C GLU A 150 8.42 15.81 14.28
N LYS A 151 9.32 15.01 13.68
CA LYS A 151 9.59 15.01 12.24
C LYS A 151 8.71 14.03 11.45
N LEU A 152 8.07 13.07 12.13
CA LEU A 152 7.24 12.06 11.48
C LEU A 152 5.89 12.63 11.09
N ARG A 153 5.45 12.35 9.86
CA ARG A 153 4.11 12.68 9.35
C ARG A 153 3.49 11.45 8.70
N VAL A 154 2.22 11.21 8.99
CA VAL A 154 1.48 10.10 8.37
C VAL A 154 0.72 10.62 7.17
N VAL A 155 1.15 10.20 5.98
CA VAL A 155 0.42 10.41 4.73
C VAL A 155 0.03 9.02 4.21
N PRO A 156 -1.26 8.64 4.31
CA PRO A 156 -1.72 7.33 3.86
C PRO A 156 -1.42 7.11 2.39
N HIS A 157 -1.20 5.85 2.03
CA HIS A 157 -1.07 5.50 0.62
C HIS A 157 -2.37 5.83 -0.12
N PHE A 158 -2.26 6.47 -1.27
CA PHE A 158 -3.43 6.79 -2.09
C PHE A 158 -4.06 5.53 -2.68
N VAL A 159 -5.32 5.67 -3.07
CA VAL A 159 -6.09 4.68 -3.80
C VAL A 159 -6.29 5.19 -5.23
N GLU A 160 -5.75 4.46 -6.20
CA GLU A 160 -5.98 4.76 -7.61
C GLU A 160 -7.44 4.44 -7.96
N ARG A 161 -8.13 5.38 -8.60
CA ARG A 161 -9.48 5.16 -9.08
C ARG A 161 -9.49 4.06 -10.14
N ARG A 162 -10.36 3.08 -9.95
CA ARG A 162 -10.58 2.00 -10.92
C ARG A 162 -12.03 2.09 -11.43
N GLU A 163 -12.17 2.20 -12.72
CA GLU A 163 -13.47 2.11 -13.37
C GLU A 163 -13.78 0.65 -13.69
N LEU A 164 -14.98 0.21 -13.35
CA LEU A 164 -15.48 -1.13 -13.63
C LEU A 164 -16.41 -1.04 -14.83
N ALA A 165 -16.01 -1.67 -15.93
CA ALA A 165 -16.78 -1.66 -17.19
C ALA A 165 -18.09 -2.46 -17.11
N LEU A 166 -18.15 -3.45 -16.20
CA LEU A 166 -19.31 -4.33 -16.04
C LEU A 166 -20.07 -4.02 -14.75
N THR A 167 -21.39 -4.10 -14.81
CA THR A 167 -22.20 -4.15 -13.60
C THR A 167 -21.94 -5.45 -12.83
N PRO A 168 -22.19 -5.51 -11.51
CA PRO A 168 -21.99 -6.74 -10.73
C PRO A 168 -22.74 -7.95 -11.31
N ALA A 169 -23.99 -7.76 -11.75
CA ALA A 169 -24.80 -8.82 -12.34
C ALA A 169 -24.23 -9.32 -13.68
N ALA A 170 -23.83 -8.40 -14.58
CA ALA A 170 -23.23 -8.77 -15.86
C ALA A 170 -21.88 -9.51 -15.67
N ALA A 171 -21.08 -9.06 -14.69
CA ALA A 171 -19.82 -9.73 -14.37
C ALA A 171 -20.05 -11.16 -13.86
N ARG A 172 -21.01 -11.37 -12.96
CA ARG A 172 -21.37 -12.72 -12.48
C ARG A 172 -21.90 -13.62 -13.61
N ALA A 173 -22.74 -13.08 -14.47
CA ALA A 173 -23.26 -13.83 -15.63
C ALA A 173 -22.10 -14.27 -16.55
N ARG A 174 -21.15 -13.38 -16.85
CA ARG A 174 -19.96 -13.68 -17.65
C ARG A 174 -19.10 -14.81 -17.04
N LEU A 175 -19.07 -14.89 -15.71
CA LEU A 175 -18.26 -15.90 -14.97
C LEU A 175 -19.04 -17.19 -14.65
N GLY A 176 -20.32 -17.30 -15.07
CA GLY A 176 -21.18 -18.45 -14.75
C GLY A 176 -21.53 -18.53 -13.25
N LEU A 177 -21.73 -17.39 -12.59
CA LEU A 177 -21.94 -17.29 -11.15
C LEU A 177 -23.22 -16.48 -10.81
N SER A 178 -24.21 -16.45 -11.72
CA SER A 178 -25.44 -15.64 -11.55
C SER A 178 -26.18 -15.95 -10.26
N ASP A 179 -26.24 -17.23 -9.87
CA ASP A 179 -26.98 -17.72 -8.71
C ASP A 179 -26.08 -17.94 -7.48
N ARG A 180 -24.85 -17.40 -7.51
CA ARG A 180 -23.87 -17.59 -6.43
C ARG A 180 -23.53 -16.28 -5.75
N ARG A 181 -23.35 -16.31 -4.44
CA ARG A 181 -22.75 -15.21 -3.69
C ARG A 181 -21.22 -15.32 -3.70
N VAL A 182 -20.58 -14.40 -4.38
CA VAL A 182 -19.13 -14.43 -4.63
C VAL A 182 -18.37 -13.77 -3.50
N VAL A 183 -17.54 -14.54 -2.80
CA VAL A 183 -16.62 -14.08 -1.75
C VAL A 183 -15.20 -14.16 -2.29
N THR A 184 -14.47 -13.05 -2.34
CA THR A 184 -13.19 -13.01 -3.07
C THR A 184 -12.04 -12.58 -2.18
N LEU A 185 -10.95 -13.36 -2.23
CA LEU A 185 -9.61 -13.00 -1.76
C LEU A 185 -8.74 -12.66 -2.98
N LEU A 186 -8.26 -11.40 -3.05
CA LEU A 186 -7.57 -10.87 -4.23
C LEU A 186 -6.06 -10.83 -4.08
N GLY A 187 -5.35 -11.16 -5.16
CA GLY A 187 -3.92 -10.97 -5.38
C GLY A 187 -3.11 -12.25 -5.27
N PHE A 188 -1.77 -12.12 -5.29
CA PHE A 188 -0.87 -13.27 -5.23
C PHE A 188 -1.16 -14.18 -4.05
N VAL A 189 -1.13 -15.50 -4.32
CA VAL A 189 -1.35 -16.54 -3.30
C VAL A 189 -0.06 -16.77 -2.52
N TYR A 190 -0.02 -16.31 -1.27
CA TYR A 190 1.09 -16.54 -0.34
C TYR A 190 0.65 -16.44 1.13
N GLY A 191 1.48 -16.96 2.07
CA GLY A 191 1.08 -17.26 3.44
C GLY A 191 0.47 -16.11 4.26
N ARG A 192 0.99 -14.88 4.15
CA ARG A 192 0.52 -13.74 4.97
C ARG A 192 -0.87 -13.21 4.62
N LYS A 193 -1.42 -13.61 3.47
CA LYS A 193 -2.77 -13.21 3.05
C LYS A 193 -3.90 -14.08 3.62
N GLY A 194 -3.57 -15.11 4.40
CA GLY A 194 -4.57 -15.94 5.06
C GLY A 194 -5.31 -16.93 4.15
N HIS A 195 -4.76 -17.28 2.98
CA HIS A 195 -5.37 -18.22 2.04
C HIS A 195 -5.73 -19.55 2.72
N ARG A 196 -4.87 -20.06 3.62
CA ARG A 196 -5.16 -21.26 4.37
C ARG A 196 -6.47 -21.15 5.14
N TYR A 197 -6.66 -20.06 5.88
CA TYR A 197 -7.88 -19.85 6.68
C TYR A 197 -9.11 -19.70 5.78
N ALA A 198 -8.97 -19.05 4.63
CA ALA A 198 -10.08 -18.83 3.71
C ALA A 198 -10.61 -20.12 3.07
N VAL A 199 -9.75 -21.06 2.64
CA VAL A 199 -10.22 -22.33 2.10
C VAL A 199 -10.86 -23.20 3.18
N GLU A 200 -10.27 -23.22 4.38
CA GLU A 200 -10.80 -23.97 5.52
C GLU A 200 -12.10 -23.34 6.12
N ALA A 201 -12.40 -22.07 5.77
CA ALA A 201 -13.63 -21.41 6.19
C ALA A 201 -14.86 -21.76 5.33
N VAL A 202 -14.67 -22.30 4.12
CA VAL A 202 -15.76 -22.56 3.17
C VAL A 202 -16.86 -23.47 3.74
N PRO A 203 -16.58 -24.53 4.50
CA PRO A 203 -17.63 -25.37 5.13
C PRO A 203 -18.57 -24.59 6.07
N PHE A 204 -18.13 -23.46 6.60
CA PHE A 204 -18.90 -22.61 7.52
C PHE A 204 -19.62 -21.43 6.81
N MET A 205 -19.51 -21.34 5.49
CA MET A 205 -20.20 -20.36 4.67
C MET A 205 -21.54 -20.90 4.17
N PRO A 206 -22.49 -20.05 3.76
CA PRO A 206 -23.73 -20.47 3.12
C PRO A 206 -23.48 -21.33 1.88
N ASP A 207 -24.37 -22.29 1.56
CA ASP A 207 -24.19 -23.24 0.47
C ASP A 207 -24.16 -22.59 -0.92
N ASP A 208 -24.85 -21.50 -1.10
CA ASP A 208 -24.85 -20.69 -2.33
C ASP A 208 -23.63 -19.76 -2.45
N ALA A 209 -22.77 -19.69 -1.41
CA ALA A 209 -21.56 -18.90 -1.47
C ALA A 209 -20.39 -19.66 -2.12
N VAL A 210 -19.62 -18.95 -2.95
CA VAL A 210 -18.40 -19.46 -3.56
C VAL A 210 -17.21 -18.64 -3.10
N MET A 211 -16.17 -19.31 -2.60
CA MET A 211 -14.88 -18.70 -2.28
C MET A 211 -13.99 -18.66 -3.52
N VAL A 212 -13.50 -17.47 -3.86
CA VAL A 212 -12.64 -17.27 -5.04
C VAL A 212 -11.30 -16.69 -4.61
N TYR A 213 -10.20 -17.35 -5.01
CA TYR A 213 -8.89 -16.72 -4.98
C TYR A 213 -8.61 -16.12 -6.36
N ALA A 214 -8.79 -14.81 -6.47
CA ALA A 214 -8.55 -14.05 -7.69
C ALA A 214 -7.07 -13.68 -7.78
N GLY A 215 -6.24 -14.60 -8.28
CA GLY A 215 -4.79 -14.46 -8.41
C GLY A 215 -4.04 -15.79 -8.46
N GLY A 216 -2.79 -15.71 -8.88
CA GLY A 216 -1.88 -16.85 -9.02
C GLY A 216 -0.80 -16.91 -7.94
N PRO A 217 0.03 -17.97 -7.95
CA PRO A 217 1.17 -18.09 -7.05
C PRO A 217 2.25 -17.04 -7.37
N VAL A 218 3.05 -16.67 -6.38
CA VAL A 218 4.27 -15.92 -6.64
C VAL A 218 5.25 -16.82 -7.41
N ALA A 219 5.90 -16.29 -8.44
CA ALA A 219 6.87 -17.04 -9.24
C ALA A 219 7.90 -17.76 -8.36
N GLY A 220 8.06 -19.07 -8.56
CA GLY A 220 8.92 -19.95 -7.77
C GLY A 220 8.42 -20.24 -6.34
N ARG A 221 7.15 -19.92 -5.99
CA ARG A 221 6.57 -20.14 -4.64
C ARG A 221 5.12 -20.63 -4.74
N SER A 222 4.88 -21.80 -5.33
CA SER A 222 3.53 -22.37 -5.47
C SER A 222 3.00 -23.05 -4.21
N TYR A 223 3.82 -23.32 -3.21
CA TYR A 223 3.45 -24.13 -2.05
C TYR A 223 2.09 -23.78 -1.41
N VAL A 224 1.80 -22.48 -1.18
CA VAL A 224 0.52 -22.06 -0.58
C VAL A 224 -0.65 -22.27 -1.54
N TYR A 225 -0.40 -22.13 -2.84
CA TYR A 225 -1.37 -22.39 -3.90
C TYR A 225 -1.72 -23.88 -3.96
N ASP A 226 -0.70 -24.75 -4.00
CA ASP A 226 -0.85 -26.20 -4.05
C ASP A 226 -1.54 -26.72 -2.78
N LEU A 227 -1.17 -26.17 -1.61
CA LEU A 227 -1.81 -26.52 -0.34
C LEU A 227 -3.30 -26.14 -0.32
N ALA A 228 -3.68 -24.99 -0.89
CA ALA A 228 -5.08 -24.57 -0.96
C ALA A 228 -5.90 -25.50 -1.86
N LEU A 229 -5.36 -25.94 -3.00
CA LEU A 229 -6.01 -26.94 -3.87
C LEU A 229 -6.18 -28.28 -3.17
N SER A 230 -5.12 -28.79 -2.53
CA SER A 230 -5.19 -30.06 -1.78
C SER A 230 -6.21 -29.99 -0.65
N LYS A 231 -6.27 -28.86 0.07
CA LYS A 231 -7.24 -28.69 1.16
C LYS A 231 -8.68 -28.59 0.62
N ALA A 232 -8.90 -27.93 -0.52
CA ALA A 232 -10.21 -27.88 -1.15
C ALA A 232 -10.71 -29.27 -1.57
N GLN A 233 -9.82 -30.13 -2.07
CA GLN A 233 -10.12 -31.55 -2.40
C GLN A 233 -10.43 -32.36 -1.14
N GLU A 234 -9.60 -32.25 -0.10
CA GLU A 234 -9.79 -32.92 1.18
C GLU A 234 -11.16 -32.58 1.79
N LEU A 235 -11.58 -31.34 1.72
CA LEU A 235 -12.85 -30.84 2.24
C LEU A 235 -14.04 -31.08 1.30
N GLY A 236 -13.84 -31.63 0.11
CA GLY A 236 -14.89 -31.90 -0.88
C GLY A 236 -15.61 -30.65 -1.35
N LEU A 237 -14.92 -29.51 -1.47
CA LEU A 237 -15.57 -28.20 -1.70
C LEU A 237 -16.18 -28.07 -3.11
N GLY A 238 -15.73 -28.84 -4.09
CA GLY A 238 -16.27 -28.83 -5.44
C GLY A 238 -16.29 -27.43 -6.07
N ASP A 239 -17.46 -27.02 -6.54
CA ASP A 239 -17.71 -25.73 -7.19
C ASP A 239 -17.80 -24.54 -6.19
N ARG A 240 -17.81 -24.83 -4.89
CA ARG A 240 -17.80 -23.78 -3.84
C ARG A 240 -16.43 -23.13 -3.63
N PHE A 241 -15.38 -23.63 -4.30
CA PHE A 241 -14.04 -23.06 -4.23
C PHE A 241 -13.40 -22.97 -5.62
N ARG A 242 -12.80 -21.82 -5.94
CA ARG A 242 -12.12 -21.56 -7.21
C ARG A 242 -10.82 -20.78 -6.98
N ILE A 243 -9.78 -21.11 -7.76
CA ILE A 243 -8.56 -20.30 -7.91
C ILE A 243 -8.43 -19.94 -9.39
N THR A 244 -8.29 -18.66 -9.71
CA THR A 244 -8.29 -18.18 -11.09
C THR A 244 -6.94 -18.34 -11.80
N GLY A 245 -5.83 -18.39 -11.03
CA GLY A 245 -4.51 -18.16 -11.58
C GLY A 245 -4.24 -16.66 -11.82
N TYR A 246 -3.25 -16.36 -12.65
CA TYR A 246 -2.94 -14.98 -13.04
C TYR A 246 -4.08 -14.41 -13.89
N LEU A 247 -4.41 -13.17 -13.64
CA LEU A 247 -5.47 -12.43 -14.31
C LEU A 247 -4.88 -11.25 -15.09
N SER A 248 -5.39 -11.02 -16.28
CA SER A 248 -5.24 -9.74 -16.98
C SER A 248 -5.98 -8.62 -16.25
N ASP A 249 -5.71 -7.37 -16.60
CA ASP A 249 -6.41 -6.22 -15.97
C ASP A 249 -7.92 -6.27 -16.20
N GLU A 250 -8.38 -6.74 -17.39
CA GLU A 250 -9.79 -6.90 -17.71
C GLU A 250 -10.46 -8.02 -16.89
N GLU A 251 -9.80 -9.18 -16.78
CA GLU A 251 -10.28 -10.28 -15.95
C GLU A 251 -10.33 -9.89 -14.49
N LEU A 252 -9.29 -9.19 -14.00
CA LEU A 252 -9.25 -8.66 -12.64
C LEU A 252 -10.42 -7.70 -12.38
N ALA A 253 -10.70 -6.78 -13.30
CA ALA A 253 -11.85 -5.86 -13.18
C ALA A 253 -13.17 -6.62 -13.17
N THR A 254 -13.30 -7.69 -13.98
CA THR A 254 -14.48 -8.56 -14.02
C THR A 254 -14.70 -9.27 -12.68
N TRP A 255 -13.64 -9.85 -12.08
CA TRP A 255 -13.73 -10.50 -10.77
C TRP A 255 -14.03 -9.51 -9.65
N ILE A 256 -13.44 -8.31 -9.68
CA ILE A 256 -13.76 -7.24 -8.74
C ILE A 256 -15.25 -6.87 -8.86
N ALA A 257 -15.77 -6.66 -10.09
CA ALA A 257 -17.15 -6.33 -10.31
C ALA A 257 -18.10 -7.45 -9.79
N ALA A 258 -17.78 -8.72 -10.06
CA ALA A 258 -18.59 -9.88 -9.68
C ALA A 258 -18.69 -10.10 -8.16
N THR A 259 -17.73 -9.62 -7.39
CA THR A 259 -17.58 -9.87 -5.94
C THR A 259 -18.73 -9.24 -5.14
N HIS A 260 -19.36 -10.04 -4.27
CA HIS A 260 -20.33 -9.55 -3.28
C HIS A 260 -19.65 -9.09 -2.00
N LEU A 261 -18.66 -9.87 -1.53
CA LEU A 261 -17.89 -9.58 -0.32
C LEU A 261 -16.41 -9.83 -0.58
N ALA A 262 -15.62 -8.80 -0.41
CA ALA A 262 -14.15 -8.92 -0.42
C ALA A 262 -13.66 -9.36 0.95
N ILE A 263 -12.73 -10.31 0.99
CA ILE A 263 -12.12 -10.74 2.25
C ILE A 263 -10.61 -10.48 2.27
N LEU A 264 -10.12 -10.01 3.40
CA LEU A 264 -8.70 -9.79 3.64
C LEU A 264 -8.32 -10.44 5.00
N PRO A 265 -8.25 -11.78 5.08
CA PRO A 265 -7.94 -12.51 6.30
C PRO A 265 -6.43 -12.53 6.56
N PHE A 266 -5.81 -11.36 6.48
CA PHE A 266 -4.37 -11.21 6.56
C PHE A 266 -3.88 -11.49 7.99
N THR A 267 -2.67 -12.03 8.10
CA THR A 267 -1.99 -12.22 9.39
C THR A 267 -1.01 -11.08 9.69
N ASP A 268 -0.69 -10.28 8.68
CA ASP A 268 0.13 -9.07 8.78
C ASP A 268 -0.26 -8.11 7.65
N LEU A 269 -0.29 -6.81 7.93
CA LEU A 269 -0.61 -5.78 6.96
C LEU A 269 0.60 -4.86 6.75
N SER A 270 1.05 -4.83 5.50
CA SER A 270 1.86 -3.75 4.93
C SER A 270 1.04 -3.03 3.86
N ALA A 271 1.64 -2.14 3.08
CA ALA A 271 0.96 -1.57 1.90
C ALA A 271 0.35 -2.69 1.03
N SER A 272 -0.95 -2.61 0.76
CA SER A 272 -1.70 -3.69 0.10
C SER A 272 -2.45 -3.19 -1.13
N GLY A 273 -1.95 -3.54 -2.32
CA GLY A 273 -2.63 -3.25 -3.58
C GLY A 273 -4.03 -3.88 -3.67
N SER A 274 -4.27 -5.06 -3.04
CA SER A 274 -5.60 -5.65 -3.01
C SER A 274 -6.58 -4.84 -2.16
N LEU A 275 -6.15 -4.31 -1.01
CA LEU A 275 -6.98 -3.39 -0.23
C LEU A 275 -7.35 -2.14 -1.04
N SER A 276 -6.36 -1.52 -1.69
CA SER A 276 -6.59 -0.35 -2.55
C SER A 276 -7.58 -0.65 -3.68
N SER A 277 -7.49 -1.83 -4.31
CA SER A 277 -8.43 -2.24 -5.37
C SER A 277 -9.86 -2.36 -4.86
N TRP A 278 -10.07 -2.92 -3.67
CA TRP A 278 -11.40 -3.05 -3.07
C TRP A 278 -11.98 -1.70 -2.64
N ILE A 279 -11.16 -0.84 -2.03
CA ILE A 279 -11.56 0.52 -1.65
C ILE A 279 -11.94 1.31 -2.91
N SER A 280 -11.12 1.26 -3.97
CA SER A 280 -11.38 1.93 -5.24
C SER A 280 -12.71 1.51 -5.87
N ALA A 281 -13.03 0.23 -5.79
CA ALA A 281 -14.27 -0.32 -6.35
C ALA A 281 -15.49 -0.16 -5.45
N GLY A 282 -15.34 0.40 -4.25
CA GLY A 282 -16.44 0.56 -3.30
C GLY A 282 -16.98 -0.77 -2.77
N LYS A 283 -16.19 -1.85 -2.76
CA LYS A 283 -16.70 -3.18 -2.40
C LYS A 283 -16.82 -3.36 -0.89
N PRO A 284 -17.91 -3.98 -0.40
CA PRO A 284 -18.02 -4.41 0.99
C PRO A 284 -16.84 -5.30 1.36
N MET A 285 -16.22 -5.04 2.50
CA MET A 285 -15.01 -5.76 2.93
C MET A 285 -15.16 -6.37 4.31
N LEU A 286 -14.63 -7.60 4.47
CA LEU A 286 -14.40 -8.26 5.75
C LEU A 286 -12.89 -8.45 5.94
N VAL A 287 -12.34 -7.90 7.01
CA VAL A 287 -10.90 -7.88 7.25
C VAL A 287 -10.55 -8.44 8.61
N SER A 288 -9.34 -9.02 8.75
CA SER A 288 -8.82 -9.41 10.05
C SER A 288 -8.73 -8.22 10.98
N ASP A 289 -8.93 -8.44 12.28
CA ASP A 289 -8.78 -7.43 13.30
C ASP A 289 -7.30 -7.08 13.57
N LEU A 290 -6.66 -6.47 12.58
CA LEU A 290 -5.28 -6.00 12.67
C LEU A 290 -5.23 -4.48 12.91
N PRO A 291 -4.23 -4.00 13.67
CA PRO A 291 -4.05 -2.55 13.91
C PRO A 291 -4.01 -1.71 12.63
N GLY A 292 -3.41 -2.23 11.54
CA GLY A 292 -3.38 -1.56 10.25
C GLY A 292 -4.75 -1.39 9.60
N PHE A 293 -5.62 -2.41 9.65
CA PHE A 293 -6.99 -2.27 9.16
C PHE A 293 -7.83 -1.37 10.07
N ARG A 294 -7.62 -1.42 11.39
CA ARG A 294 -8.29 -0.50 12.32
C ARG A 294 -7.97 0.97 12.05
N GLU A 295 -6.79 1.27 11.52
CA GLU A 295 -6.43 2.63 11.10
C GLU A 295 -7.32 3.13 9.95
N TYR A 296 -7.59 2.30 8.94
CA TYR A 296 -8.55 2.61 7.86
C TYR A 296 -9.98 2.73 8.39
N GLY A 297 -10.42 1.81 9.25
CA GLY A 297 -11.75 1.83 9.86
C GLY A 297 -12.00 3.06 10.72
N ARG A 298 -10.96 3.61 11.38
CA ARG A 298 -11.08 4.87 12.15
C ARG A 298 -11.20 6.11 11.26
N ARG A 299 -10.68 6.08 10.02
CA ARG A 299 -10.82 7.19 9.07
C ARG A 299 -12.26 7.36 8.61
N VAL A 300 -12.92 6.24 8.32
CA VAL A 300 -14.34 6.21 7.95
C VAL A 300 -15.00 5.03 8.69
N PRO A 301 -15.69 5.29 9.79
CA PRO A 301 -16.44 4.25 10.51
C PRO A 301 -17.44 3.55 9.58
N GLY A 302 -17.47 2.22 9.63
CA GLY A 302 -18.35 1.40 8.80
C GLY A 302 -17.78 1.01 7.43
N ALA A 303 -16.63 1.58 6.98
CA ALA A 303 -16.02 1.20 5.72
C ALA A 303 -15.41 -0.22 5.72
N LEU A 304 -15.08 -0.74 6.89
CA LEU A 304 -14.54 -2.10 7.06
C LEU A 304 -15.36 -2.86 8.09
N ASN A 305 -15.67 -4.12 7.80
CA ASN A 305 -16.16 -5.07 8.78
C ASN A 305 -14.99 -5.90 9.30
N PHE A 306 -14.94 -6.14 10.60
CA PHE A 306 -13.82 -6.83 11.26
C PHE A 306 -14.23 -8.19 11.74
N PHE A 307 -13.32 -9.15 11.69
CA PHE A 307 -13.47 -10.46 12.31
C PHE A 307 -12.19 -10.84 13.04
N GLY A 308 -12.33 -11.71 14.05
CA GLY A 308 -11.20 -12.25 14.80
C GLY A 308 -11.65 -13.30 15.81
N PRO A 309 -10.77 -14.20 16.17
CA PRO A 309 -9.39 -14.37 15.68
C PRO A 309 -9.32 -14.77 14.21
N THR A 310 -8.12 -14.63 13.58
CA THR A 310 -7.91 -15.04 12.18
C THR A 310 -7.78 -16.56 12.10
N GLU A 311 -8.93 -17.23 12.12
CA GLU A 311 -9.11 -18.68 12.10
C GLU A 311 -10.27 -19.04 11.15
N PRO A 312 -10.38 -20.31 10.68
CA PRO A 312 -11.38 -20.73 9.70
C PRO A 312 -12.83 -20.50 10.14
N TRP A 313 -13.18 -20.96 11.34
CA TRP A 313 -14.55 -20.86 11.83
C TRP A 313 -15.01 -19.39 12.07
N PRO A 314 -14.26 -18.52 12.76
CA PRO A 314 -14.64 -17.11 12.91
C PRO A 314 -14.76 -16.39 11.57
N LEU A 315 -13.90 -16.71 10.60
CA LEU A 315 -13.99 -16.15 9.25
C LEU A 315 -15.27 -16.60 8.53
N GLY A 316 -15.55 -17.90 8.52
CA GLY A 316 -16.75 -18.46 7.88
C GLY A 316 -18.04 -17.94 8.53
N ALA A 317 -18.10 -17.87 9.85
CA ALA A 317 -19.23 -17.31 10.59
C ALA A 317 -19.47 -15.84 10.28
N ALA A 318 -18.40 -15.02 10.24
CA ALA A 318 -18.51 -13.60 9.89
C ALA A 318 -18.93 -13.39 8.42
N ILE A 319 -18.45 -14.22 7.50
CA ILE A 319 -18.94 -14.22 6.09
C ILE A 319 -20.44 -14.52 6.05
N SER A 320 -20.89 -15.55 6.78
CA SER A 320 -22.28 -15.97 6.82
C SER A 320 -23.18 -14.86 7.38
N GLU A 321 -22.76 -14.21 8.47
CA GLU A 321 -23.48 -13.08 9.07
C GLU A 321 -23.61 -11.90 8.09
N LEU A 322 -22.52 -11.55 7.42
CA LEU A 322 -22.55 -10.43 6.47
C LEU A 322 -23.42 -10.75 5.24
N LEU A 323 -23.33 -11.95 4.71
CA LEU A 323 -24.12 -12.37 3.56
C LEU A 323 -25.61 -12.58 3.89
N ALA A 324 -25.99 -12.77 5.15
CA ALA A 324 -27.38 -12.87 5.57
C ALA A 324 -28.16 -11.56 5.46
N ARG A 325 -27.47 -10.42 5.34
CA ARG A 325 -28.07 -9.09 5.19
C ARG A 325 -27.78 -8.52 3.79
N PRO A 326 -28.61 -7.58 3.30
CA PRO A 326 -28.36 -6.90 2.02
C PRO A 326 -27.05 -6.11 2.11
N LEU A 327 -26.06 -6.51 1.35
CA LEU A 327 -24.83 -5.73 1.18
C LEU A 327 -25.08 -4.63 0.14
N ARG A 328 -24.65 -3.42 0.45
CA ARG A 328 -24.65 -2.32 -0.51
C ARG A 328 -23.43 -2.45 -1.41
N ASP A 329 -23.63 -2.45 -2.72
CA ASP A 329 -22.57 -2.56 -3.73
C ASP A 329 -22.86 -1.55 -4.87
N PRO A 330 -22.11 -0.44 -4.94
CA PRO A 330 -21.01 -0.06 -4.04
C PRO A 330 -21.45 0.37 -2.62
N ASP A 331 -20.58 0.14 -1.64
CA ASP A 331 -20.81 0.57 -0.27
C ASP A 331 -20.46 2.06 -0.09
N PRO A 332 -21.39 2.90 0.39
CA PRO A 332 -21.16 4.34 0.53
C PRO A 332 -19.99 4.70 1.48
N SER A 333 -19.79 3.93 2.56
CA SER A 333 -18.69 4.19 3.51
C SER A 333 -17.35 3.84 2.88
N VAL A 334 -17.28 2.78 2.07
CA VAL A 334 -16.07 2.44 1.31
C VAL A 334 -15.77 3.49 0.24
N LEU A 335 -16.80 3.99 -0.45
CA LEU A 335 -16.62 5.10 -1.40
C LEU A 335 -16.17 6.39 -0.70
N GLN A 336 -16.64 6.64 0.52
CA GLN A 336 -16.14 7.75 1.33
C GLN A 336 -14.67 7.55 1.69
N LEU A 337 -14.26 6.34 2.06
CA LEU A 337 -12.86 6.00 2.32
C LEU A 337 -12.00 6.17 1.05
N ALA A 338 -12.52 5.80 -0.12
CA ALA A 338 -11.84 6.03 -1.40
C ALA A 338 -11.58 7.54 -1.65
N ARG A 339 -12.57 8.40 -1.37
CA ARG A 339 -12.41 9.85 -1.46
C ARG A 339 -11.38 10.40 -0.46
N GLU A 340 -11.39 9.88 0.79
CA GLU A 340 -10.39 10.24 1.80
C GLU A 340 -8.95 9.87 1.41
N LEU A 341 -8.80 8.82 0.63
CA LEU A 341 -7.52 8.31 0.15
C LEU A 341 -7.28 8.62 -1.33
N SER A 342 -7.97 9.61 -1.90
CA SER A 342 -7.76 10.01 -3.29
C SER A 342 -6.35 10.56 -3.50
N MET A 343 -5.90 10.55 -4.75
CA MET A 343 -4.61 11.11 -5.15
C MET A 343 -4.52 12.60 -4.80
N GLU A 344 -5.57 13.37 -5.12
CA GLU A 344 -5.65 14.80 -4.84
C GLU A 344 -5.43 15.09 -3.34
N ARG A 345 -6.18 14.41 -2.46
CA ARG A 345 -6.01 14.58 -1.00
C ARG A 345 -4.65 14.11 -0.49
N THR A 346 -4.08 13.10 -1.13
CA THR A 346 -2.74 12.64 -0.76
C THR A 346 -1.71 13.69 -1.13
N VAL A 347 -1.81 14.29 -2.31
CA VAL A 347 -0.93 15.39 -2.72
C VAL A 347 -1.12 16.61 -1.82
N ASP A 348 -2.35 17.00 -1.47
CA ASP A 348 -2.58 18.10 -0.54
C ASP A 348 -1.84 17.87 0.80
N ARG A 349 -1.89 16.65 1.34
CA ARG A 349 -1.12 16.30 2.55
C ARG A 349 0.40 16.39 2.34
N TYR A 350 0.90 16.00 1.17
CA TYR A 350 2.32 16.18 0.84
C TYR A 350 2.71 17.64 0.74
N LEU A 351 1.86 18.48 0.16
CA LEU A 351 2.09 19.93 0.09
C LEU A 351 2.11 20.57 1.48
N ASP A 352 1.22 20.15 2.39
CA ASP A 352 1.24 20.60 3.78
C ASP A 352 2.55 20.21 4.48
N VAL A 353 2.99 18.95 4.32
CA VAL A 353 4.28 18.48 4.85
C VAL A 353 5.46 19.24 4.25
N ALA A 354 5.41 19.56 2.95
CA ALA A 354 6.44 20.37 2.29
C ALA A 354 6.48 21.80 2.83
N ARG A 355 5.33 22.45 3.01
CA ARG A 355 5.23 23.78 3.64
C ARG A 355 5.80 23.79 5.07
N GLU A 356 5.47 22.77 5.87
CA GLU A 356 6.06 22.58 7.20
C GLU A 356 7.58 22.37 7.15
N ALA A 357 8.08 21.64 6.16
CA ALA A 357 9.51 21.42 5.99
C ALA A 357 10.22 22.73 5.64
N LEU A 358 9.65 23.52 4.75
CA LEU A 358 10.18 24.81 4.35
C LEU A 358 10.21 25.79 5.54
N ALA A 359 9.13 25.88 6.31
CA ALA A 359 9.00 26.75 7.47
C ALA A 359 9.93 26.37 8.63
N SER A 360 10.37 25.12 8.72
CA SER A 360 11.26 24.65 9.80
C SER A 360 12.74 24.98 9.57
N ARG A 361 13.10 25.58 8.44
CA ARG A 361 14.48 25.99 8.17
C ARG A 361 14.72 27.37 8.75
N PRO A 362 15.85 27.57 9.43
CA PRO A 362 16.30 28.93 9.76
C PRO A 362 16.59 29.67 8.44
N GLY A 363 16.05 30.88 8.32
CA GLY A 363 16.26 31.75 7.17
C GLY A 363 17.75 32.14 6.99
#